data_284d33d97483bfded44f0700279f7b9c
#
_entry.id   284d33d97483bfded44f0700279f7b9c
#
_cell.length_a   1.000
_cell.length_b   1.000
_cell.length_c   1.000
_cell.angle_alpha   90.00
_cell.angle_beta   90.00
_cell.angle_gamma   90.00
#
_symmetry.space_group_name_H-M   'P 1'
#
loop_
_entity.id
_entity.type
_entity.pdbx_description
1 polymer ?
#
loop_
_entity_poly.entity_id
_entity_poly.type
_entity_poly.pdbx_seq_one_letter_code
_entity_poly.pdbx_strand_id
1 'polypeptide(L)'
;MTSEVSTNTPPPSPISGARIARNAGAMMAAQLLTWAMAFVVAIFQPRILGPLAIGQLSIAFSIWMIVGVLITFGMDTYLTKAVAREPQRTGVLVGTSLVVRIGLWLLGCLAVFGYDLFAVNADPTQTALIWIIGLMTLFSVLSGGLIATLNGLEQVHYVSLVTVLSKMVLTVVSLALLFAGFNVIWIGWANVLAALVAFLGDAFFLFRQHRPRWSIDLAAAGLMLNVSKQYLVTALTLMVYQQIDRLFIALFASTEAVGWYGTAVNLFGTLMFFPMAIGTVIFPTLTRRFAAGQEHLAMAAQPIFNIMLALSIPIGLGLVAIAEPVALLLYGEAFRPTGVVLAVLGIVLICTYLNTVLSQLLIAADRTAALNIIMIAATVATLPLDAILIPWTNRVFANGALGGALAYTITELGILIAAIKVLPKGTLGAQNWRVGVLTGLAGAGMLLAIWWLRESTFFFLAVPLGAAVYIGLVLAFRALPDDDLTIIKEALSKLIARLPFIGRKLKPAQPEA
;
A
#
# COMPACT_ATOMS: atom_id res chain seq x y z
N MET A 1 -14.76 50.05 -34.29
CA MET A 1 -15.41 48.79 -34.68
C MET A 1 -14.60 47.67 -34.05
N THR A 2 -14.95 47.30 -32.83
CA THR A 2 -14.34 46.20 -32.07
C THR A 2 -15.25 45.00 -32.25
N SER A 3 -14.79 43.99 -33.01
CA SER A 3 -15.50 42.71 -33.20
C SER A 3 -15.29 41.83 -31.96
N GLU A 4 -16.33 41.70 -31.15
CA GLU A 4 -16.41 40.69 -30.11
C GLU A 4 -16.47 39.29 -30.76
N VAL A 5 -15.40 38.52 -30.59
CA VAL A 5 -15.40 37.10 -30.93
C VAL A 5 -16.12 36.36 -29.81
N SER A 6 -17.40 36.09 -30.03
CA SER A 6 -18.22 35.22 -29.16
C SER A 6 -17.68 33.81 -29.19
N THR A 7 -16.95 33.39 -28.16
CA THR A 7 -16.57 31.98 -27.91
C THR A 7 -17.76 31.25 -27.33
N ASN A 8 -18.65 30.77 -28.18
CA ASN A 8 -19.76 29.90 -27.82
C ASN A 8 -19.25 28.46 -27.61
N THR A 9 -18.52 28.20 -26.52
CA THR A 9 -18.28 26.86 -26.04
C THR A 9 -19.46 26.44 -25.18
N PRO A 10 -20.21 25.37 -25.55
CA PRO A 10 -21.29 24.90 -24.71
C PRO A 10 -20.74 24.50 -23.33
N PRO A 11 -21.48 24.77 -22.24
CA PRO A 11 -21.08 24.36 -20.90
C PRO A 11 -20.93 22.85 -20.85
N PRO A 12 -19.90 22.32 -20.14
CA PRO A 12 -19.71 20.88 -20.01
C PRO A 12 -20.98 20.25 -19.47
N SER A 13 -21.47 19.22 -20.15
CA SER A 13 -22.67 18.49 -19.76
C SER A 13 -22.52 17.97 -18.33
N PRO A 14 -23.52 18.11 -17.45
CA PRO A 14 -23.44 17.64 -16.06
C PRO A 14 -23.16 16.14 -16.08
N ILE A 15 -22.03 15.75 -15.46
CA ILE A 15 -21.61 14.35 -15.34
C ILE A 15 -22.72 13.64 -14.53
N SER A 16 -23.46 12.73 -15.16
CA SER A 16 -24.56 12.04 -14.47
C SER A 16 -24.00 11.19 -13.33
N GLY A 17 -24.61 11.27 -12.14
CA GLY A 17 -24.20 10.49 -10.96
C GLY A 17 -24.13 8.98 -11.23
N ALA A 18 -24.94 8.47 -12.17
CA ALA A 18 -24.91 7.09 -12.64
C ALA A 18 -23.58 6.75 -13.37
N ARG A 19 -23.02 7.68 -14.14
CA ARG A 19 -21.73 7.48 -14.85
C ARG A 19 -20.55 7.47 -13.85
N ILE A 20 -20.59 8.35 -12.84
CA ILE A 20 -19.60 8.38 -11.75
C ILE A 20 -19.66 7.07 -10.96
N ALA A 21 -20.85 6.61 -10.56
CA ALA A 21 -21.03 5.38 -9.80
C ALA A 21 -20.58 4.14 -10.58
N ARG A 22 -20.86 4.08 -11.89
CA ARG A 22 -20.42 2.98 -12.76
C ARG A 22 -18.89 2.96 -12.90
N ASN A 23 -18.26 4.10 -13.09
CA ASN A 23 -16.80 4.19 -13.21
C ASN A 23 -16.11 3.83 -11.89
N ALA A 24 -16.61 4.31 -10.76
CA ALA A 24 -16.10 3.94 -9.43
C ALA A 24 -16.26 2.43 -9.17
N GLY A 25 -17.40 1.83 -9.55
CA GLY A 25 -17.62 0.40 -9.43
C GLY A 25 -16.66 -0.43 -10.28
N ALA A 26 -16.41 0.00 -11.52
CA ALA A 26 -15.44 -0.66 -12.41
C ALA A 26 -13.99 -0.57 -11.86
N MET A 27 -13.60 0.58 -11.31
CA MET A 27 -12.28 0.75 -10.68
C MET A 27 -12.14 -0.14 -9.43
N MET A 28 -13.17 -0.23 -8.59
CA MET A 28 -13.15 -1.12 -7.42
C MET A 28 -13.07 -2.60 -7.83
N ALA A 29 -13.82 -3.02 -8.85
CA ALA A 29 -13.75 -4.39 -9.37
C ALA A 29 -12.35 -4.71 -9.93
N ALA A 30 -11.75 -3.79 -10.68
CA ALA A 30 -10.38 -3.92 -11.18
C ALA A 30 -9.36 -4.04 -10.02
N GLN A 31 -9.54 -3.24 -8.97
CA GLN A 31 -8.66 -3.28 -7.80
C GLN A 31 -8.78 -4.61 -7.04
N LEU A 32 -9.99 -5.12 -6.81
CA LEU A 32 -10.21 -6.43 -6.17
C LEU A 32 -9.61 -7.56 -6.99
N LEU A 33 -9.76 -7.52 -8.32
CA LEU A 33 -9.18 -8.51 -9.22
C LEU A 33 -7.65 -8.49 -9.17
N THR A 34 -7.03 -7.31 -9.20
CA THR A 34 -5.56 -7.18 -9.09
C THR A 34 -5.04 -7.67 -7.75
N TRP A 35 -5.78 -7.48 -6.67
CA TRP A 35 -5.40 -8.00 -5.35
C TRP A 35 -5.53 -9.52 -5.26
N ALA A 36 -6.62 -10.09 -5.80
CA ALA A 36 -6.76 -11.54 -5.87
C ALA A 36 -5.60 -12.18 -6.66
N MET A 37 -5.23 -11.60 -7.80
CA MET A 37 -4.07 -12.02 -8.59
C MET A 37 -2.76 -11.91 -7.81
N ALA A 38 -2.53 -10.79 -7.14
CA ALA A 38 -1.34 -10.58 -6.32
C ALA A 38 -1.27 -11.58 -5.16
N PHE A 39 -2.40 -11.89 -4.51
CA PHE A 39 -2.49 -12.85 -3.44
C PHE A 39 -2.14 -14.26 -3.90
N VAL A 40 -2.61 -14.69 -5.08
CA VAL A 40 -2.24 -15.98 -5.66
C VAL A 40 -0.72 -16.09 -5.87
N VAL A 41 -0.10 -15.07 -6.48
CA VAL A 41 1.37 -15.04 -6.66
C VAL A 41 2.09 -15.03 -5.32
N ALA A 42 1.59 -14.26 -4.34
CA ALA A 42 2.18 -14.17 -3.00
C ALA A 42 2.17 -15.50 -2.23
N ILE A 43 1.29 -16.44 -2.57
CA ILE A 43 1.27 -17.79 -2.00
C ILE A 43 2.21 -18.74 -2.75
N PHE A 44 2.03 -18.86 -4.06
CA PHE A 44 2.72 -19.89 -4.84
C PHE A 44 4.21 -19.59 -5.04
N GLN A 45 4.56 -18.32 -5.20
CA GLN A 45 5.94 -17.92 -5.48
C GLN A 45 6.90 -18.26 -4.32
N PRO A 46 6.63 -17.90 -3.03
CA PRO A 46 7.51 -18.31 -1.93
C PRO A 46 7.51 -19.83 -1.73
N ARG A 47 6.35 -20.47 -1.81
CA ARG A 47 6.21 -21.91 -1.59
C ARG A 47 7.06 -22.76 -2.53
N ILE A 48 7.19 -22.35 -3.79
CA ILE A 48 7.90 -23.10 -4.81
C ILE A 48 9.39 -22.74 -4.85
N LEU A 49 9.71 -21.44 -4.71
CA LEU A 49 11.08 -20.95 -4.86
C LEU A 49 11.92 -21.06 -3.58
N GLY A 50 11.30 -21.07 -2.41
CA GLY A 50 11.98 -21.06 -1.12
C GLY A 50 12.48 -19.68 -0.67
N PRO A 51 12.95 -19.57 0.60
CA PRO A 51 13.26 -18.29 1.22
C PRO A 51 14.48 -17.58 0.59
N LEU A 52 15.51 -18.33 0.17
CA LEU A 52 16.70 -17.75 -0.46
C LEU A 52 16.35 -16.99 -1.74
N ALA A 53 15.63 -17.62 -2.65
CA ALA A 53 15.24 -17.02 -3.94
C ALA A 53 14.30 -15.82 -3.75
N ILE A 54 13.38 -15.91 -2.78
CA ILE A 54 12.50 -14.78 -2.43
C ILE A 54 13.31 -13.64 -1.81
N GLY A 55 14.30 -13.95 -0.99
CA GLY A 55 15.22 -12.96 -0.42
C GLY A 55 16.01 -12.22 -1.50
N GLN A 56 16.61 -12.94 -2.44
CA GLN A 56 17.33 -12.39 -3.58
C GLN A 56 16.44 -11.43 -4.40
N LEU A 57 15.22 -11.86 -4.71
CA LEU A 57 14.26 -11.04 -5.44
C LEU A 57 13.85 -9.80 -4.64
N SER A 58 13.62 -9.94 -3.33
CA SER A 58 13.23 -8.84 -2.44
C SER A 58 14.32 -7.78 -2.31
N ILE A 59 15.60 -8.19 -2.23
CA ILE A 59 16.76 -7.28 -2.21
C ILE A 59 16.80 -6.47 -3.52
N ALA A 60 16.71 -7.16 -4.66
CA ALA A 60 16.72 -6.51 -5.97
C ALA A 60 15.60 -5.48 -6.10
N PHE A 61 14.38 -5.84 -5.68
CA PHE A 61 13.25 -4.90 -5.64
C PHE A 61 13.51 -3.72 -4.70
N SER A 62 14.02 -3.95 -3.49
CA SER A 62 14.24 -2.87 -2.51
C SER A 62 15.26 -1.84 -3.01
N ILE A 63 16.36 -2.28 -3.62
CA ILE A 63 17.35 -1.39 -4.24
C ILE A 63 16.69 -0.54 -5.34
N TRP A 64 16.02 -1.18 -6.29
CA TRP A 64 15.44 -0.47 -7.42
C TRP A 64 14.17 0.32 -7.11
N MET A 65 13.45 0.01 -6.04
CA MET A 65 12.34 0.86 -5.56
C MET A 65 12.85 2.19 -5.01
N ILE A 66 13.96 2.17 -4.25
CA ILE A 66 14.60 3.42 -3.75
C ILE A 66 15.17 4.21 -4.93
N VAL A 67 15.93 3.57 -5.82
CA VAL A 67 16.48 4.20 -7.03
C VAL A 67 15.36 4.72 -7.94
N GLY A 68 14.26 3.98 -8.07
CA GLY A 68 13.08 4.36 -8.86
C GLY A 68 12.44 5.67 -8.40
N VAL A 69 12.39 5.95 -7.11
CA VAL A 69 11.93 7.25 -6.59
C VAL A 69 12.87 8.38 -6.97
N LEU A 70 14.19 8.13 -6.95
CA LEU A 70 15.17 9.11 -7.43
C LEU A 70 15.01 9.37 -8.93
N ILE A 71 14.70 8.35 -9.73
CA ILE A 71 14.44 8.48 -11.18
C ILE A 71 13.15 9.26 -11.45
N THR A 72 12.06 8.94 -10.74
CA THR A 72 10.79 9.65 -10.91
C THR A 72 10.87 11.09 -10.42
N PHE A 73 11.76 11.36 -9.47
CA PHE A 73 12.05 12.69 -8.91
C PHE A 73 10.79 13.46 -8.45
N GLY A 74 9.69 12.76 -8.18
CA GLY A 74 8.39 13.39 -7.87
C GLY A 74 7.70 14.05 -9.08
N MET A 75 8.19 13.82 -10.30
CA MET A 75 7.67 14.44 -11.55
C MET A 75 6.23 14.01 -11.87
N ASP A 76 5.75 12.85 -11.37
CA ASP A 76 4.40 12.38 -11.66
C ASP A 76 3.32 13.37 -11.20
N THR A 77 3.46 13.92 -10.00
CA THR A 77 2.53 14.92 -9.46
C THR A 77 2.57 16.23 -10.27
N TYR A 78 3.78 16.68 -10.66
CA TYR A 78 3.94 17.85 -11.50
C TYR A 78 3.29 17.63 -12.86
N LEU A 79 3.60 16.51 -13.52
CA LEU A 79 3.13 16.18 -14.87
C LEU A 79 1.60 16.09 -14.92
N THR A 80 0.97 15.42 -13.97
CA THR A 80 -0.50 15.36 -13.84
C THR A 80 -1.11 16.77 -13.77
N LYS A 81 -0.55 17.66 -12.92
CA LYS A 81 -1.05 19.02 -12.76
C LYS A 81 -0.79 19.89 -13.99
N ALA A 82 0.39 19.76 -14.60
CA ALA A 82 0.78 20.58 -15.76
C ALA A 82 -0.05 20.20 -17.01
N VAL A 83 -0.26 18.90 -17.25
CA VAL A 83 -1.08 18.42 -18.37
C VAL A 83 -2.55 18.79 -18.17
N ALA A 84 -3.09 18.72 -16.96
CA ALA A 84 -4.46 19.13 -16.67
C ALA A 84 -4.70 20.63 -16.94
N ARG A 85 -3.67 21.47 -16.69
CA ARG A 85 -3.75 22.93 -16.93
C ARG A 85 -3.54 23.31 -18.40
N GLU A 86 -2.60 22.63 -19.07
CA GLU A 86 -2.19 22.94 -20.44
C GLU A 86 -2.16 21.67 -21.31
N PRO A 87 -3.33 21.09 -21.68
CA PRO A 87 -3.38 19.85 -22.45
C PRO A 87 -2.68 19.94 -23.82
N GLN A 88 -2.58 21.14 -24.37
CA GLN A 88 -1.92 21.38 -25.67
C GLN A 88 -0.40 21.15 -25.62
N ARG A 89 0.22 21.29 -24.43
CA ARG A 89 1.66 21.06 -24.21
C ARG A 89 2.00 19.62 -23.82
N THR A 90 1.02 18.70 -23.83
CA THR A 90 1.21 17.30 -23.43
C THR A 90 2.41 16.66 -24.13
N GLY A 91 2.59 16.87 -25.44
CA GLY A 91 3.69 16.28 -26.20
C GLY A 91 5.08 16.70 -25.73
N VAL A 92 5.25 17.99 -25.42
CA VAL A 92 6.51 18.53 -24.87
C VAL A 92 6.76 18.00 -23.48
N LEU A 93 5.75 18.05 -22.60
CA LEU A 93 5.86 17.64 -21.20
C LEU A 93 6.20 16.14 -21.07
N VAL A 94 5.48 15.29 -21.82
CA VAL A 94 5.72 13.84 -21.82
C VAL A 94 7.09 13.52 -22.42
N GLY A 95 7.40 14.04 -23.62
CA GLY A 95 8.67 13.77 -24.29
C GLY A 95 9.87 14.16 -23.41
N THR A 96 9.82 15.36 -22.83
CA THR A 96 10.85 15.85 -21.91
C THR A 96 10.94 14.96 -20.65
N SER A 97 9.80 14.60 -20.05
CA SER A 97 9.77 13.73 -18.87
C SER A 97 10.40 12.36 -19.13
N LEU A 98 10.09 11.72 -20.26
CA LEU A 98 10.65 10.41 -20.60
C LEU A 98 12.17 10.46 -20.79
N VAL A 99 12.68 11.51 -21.46
CA VAL A 99 14.13 11.68 -21.64
C VAL A 99 14.84 11.91 -20.31
N VAL A 100 14.29 12.76 -19.43
CA VAL A 100 14.84 12.98 -18.10
C VAL A 100 14.86 11.68 -17.29
N ARG A 101 13.79 10.88 -17.34
CA ARG A 101 13.72 9.58 -16.63
C ARG A 101 14.76 8.59 -17.15
N ILE A 102 14.97 8.51 -18.47
CA ILE A 102 16.01 7.65 -19.05
C ILE A 102 17.39 8.10 -18.57
N GLY A 103 17.67 9.42 -18.58
CA GLY A 103 18.94 9.95 -18.08
C GLY A 103 19.18 9.65 -16.60
N LEU A 104 18.15 9.83 -15.75
CA LEU A 104 18.23 9.50 -14.33
C LEU A 104 18.32 7.99 -14.08
N TRP A 105 17.68 7.17 -14.92
CA TRP A 105 17.84 5.71 -14.86
C TRP A 105 19.25 5.26 -15.20
N LEU A 106 19.90 5.86 -16.21
CA LEU A 106 21.30 5.59 -16.52
C LEU A 106 22.22 5.98 -15.36
N LEU A 107 21.96 7.10 -14.68
CA LEU A 107 22.68 7.46 -13.45
C LEU A 107 22.43 6.46 -12.32
N GLY A 108 21.21 5.97 -12.19
CA GLY A 108 20.85 4.89 -11.27
C GLY A 108 21.60 3.60 -11.58
N CYS A 109 21.73 3.22 -12.86
CA CYS A 109 22.55 2.08 -13.28
C CYS A 109 24.02 2.25 -12.89
N LEU A 110 24.59 3.45 -13.05
CA LEU A 110 25.97 3.73 -12.63
C LEU A 110 26.15 3.59 -11.12
N ALA A 111 25.18 4.07 -10.32
CA ALA A 111 25.21 3.94 -8.87
C ALA A 111 25.13 2.46 -8.43
N VAL A 112 24.22 1.68 -9.04
CA VAL A 112 24.06 0.24 -8.77
C VAL A 112 25.30 -0.55 -9.25
N PHE A 113 25.87 -0.19 -10.38
CA PHE A 113 27.14 -0.78 -10.84
C PHE A 113 28.29 -0.50 -9.86
N GLY A 114 28.38 0.75 -9.34
CA GLY A 114 29.33 1.08 -8.29
C GLY A 114 29.14 0.22 -7.05
N TYR A 115 27.89 0.00 -6.61
CA TYR A 115 27.61 -0.90 -5.50
C TYR A 115 28.06 -2.33 -5.78
N ASP A 116 27.82 -2.86 -6.98
CA ASP A 116 28.18 -4.22 -7.38
C ASP A 116 29.70 -4.45 -7.40
N LEU A 117 30.48 -3.42 -7.78
CA LEU A 117 31.95 -3.45 -7.74
C LEU A 117 32.53 -3.58 -6.31
N PHE A 118 31.83 -3.01 -5.31
CA PHE A 118 32.23 -3.07 -3.91
C PHE A 118 31.66 -4.28 -3.16
N ALA A 119 30.67 -4.97 -3.73
CA ALA A 119 30.08 -6.18 -3.17
C ALA A 119 31.00 -7.39 -3.36
N VAL A 120 31.98 -7.53 -2.48
CA VAL A 120 32.90 -8.67 -2.47
C VAL A 120 32.09 -9.94 -2.18
N ASN A 121 32.15 -10.94 -3.10
CA ASN A 121 31.39 -12.21 -3.04
C ASN A 121 29.88 -12.11 -3.35
N ALA A 122 29.46 -11.24 -4.24
CA ALA A 122 28.08 -11.22 -4.70
C ALA A 122 27.70 -12.55 -5.39
N ASP A 123 26.56 -13.13 -4.97
CA ASP A 123 25.98 -14.30 -5.63
C ASP A 123 25.61 -13.92 -7.08
N PRO A 124 26.07 -14.68 -8.11
CA PRO A 124 25.73 -14.40 -9.51
C PRO A 124 24.23 -14.29 -9.77
N THR A 125 23.41 -15.08 -9.05
CA THR A 125 21.94 -15.01 -9.15
C THR A 125 21.42 -13.68 -8.63
N GLN A 126 21.96 -13.21 -7.49
CA GLN A 126 21.60 -11.91 -6.90
C GLN A 126 21.94 -10.76 -7.85
N THR A 127 23.16 -10.75 -8.41
CA THR A 127 23.60 -9.74 -9.37
C THR A 127 22.73 -9.76 -10.63
N ALA A 128 22.44 -10.94 -11.20
CA ALA A 128 21.55 -11.05 -12.36
C ALA A 128 20.15 -10.47 -12.06
N LEU A 129 19.57 -10.79 -10.89
CA LEU A 129 18.27 -10.26 -10.49
C LEU A 129 18.27 -8.74 -10.31
N ILE A 130 19.35 -8.18 -9.74
CA ILE A 130 19.48 -6.71 -9.60
C ILE A 130 19.38 -6.04 -10.98
N TRP A 131 20.09 -6.55 -12.00
CA TRP A 131 20.05 -5.96 -13.34
C TRP A 131 18.75 -6.22 -14.08
N ILE A 132 18.11 -7.39 -13.92
CA ILE A 132 16.81 -7.70 -14.51
C ILE A 132 15.73 -6.79 -13.92
N ILE A 133 15.70 -6.60 -12.59
CA ILE A 133 14.75 -5.70 -11.93
C ILE A 133 15.07 -4.23 -12.27
N GLY A 134 16.34 -3.90 -12.55
CA GLY A 134 16.71 -2.60 -13.09
C GLY A 134 16.07 -2.30 -14.45
N LEU A 135 16.05 -3.29 -15.34
CA LEU A 135 15.36 -3.18 -16.62
C LEU A 135 13.83 -3.07 -16.45
N MET A 136 13.27 -3.87 -15.54
CA MET A 136 11.85 -3.74 -15.15
C MET A 136 11.54 -2.31 -14.67
N THR A 137 12.43 -1.73 -13.83
CA THR A 137 12.26 -0.38 -13.29
C THR A 137 12.27 0.66 -14.39
N LEU A 138 13.09 0.53 -15.43
CA LEU A 138 13.04 1.41 -16.60
C LEU A 138 11.63 1.49 -17.18
N PHE A 139 11.04 0.35 -17.56
CA PHE A 139 9.69 0.33 -18.13
C PHE A 139 8.65 0.86 -17.14
N SER A 140 8.80 0.56 -15.84
CA SER A 140 7.88 1.01 -14.80
C SER A 140 7.90 2.53 -14.62
N VAL A 141 9.07 3.16 -14.59
CA VAL A 141 9.17 4.63 -14.44
C VAL A 141 8.73 5.37 -15.71
N LEU A 142 8.94 4.79 -16.89
CA LEU A 142 8.43 5.34 -18.15
C LEU A 142 6.90 5.25 -18.19
N SER A 143 6.31 4.09 -17.85
CA SER A 143 4.87 3.92 -17.69
C SER A 143 4.29 4.89 -16.66
N GLY A 144 4.95 5.11 -15.51
CA GLY A 144 4.55 6.11 -14.52
C GLY A 144 4.35 7.51 -15.09
N GLY A 145 5.25 7.96 -15.99
CA GLY A 145 5.10 9.23 -16.70
C GLY A 145 3.88 9.28 -17.63
N LEU A 146 3.60 8.18 -18.32
CA LEU A 146 2.41 8.05 -19.18
C LEU A 146 1.12 8.01 -18.36
N ILE A 147 1.12 7.27 -17.23
CA ILE A 147 0.01 7.21 -16.27
C ILE A 147 -0.29 8.61 -15.71
N ALA A 148 0.75 9.34 -15.28
CA ALA A 148 0.59 10.72 -14.79
C ALA A 148 -0.06 11.63 -15.84
N THR A 149 0.30 11.44 -17.09
CA THR A 149 -0.27 12.18 -18.24
C THR A 149 -1.73 11.79 -18.48
N LEU A 150 -2.04 10.49 -18.55
CA LEU A 150 -3.41 10.00 -18.72
C LEU A 150 -4.32 10.43 -17.58
N ASN A 151 -3.81 10.48 -16.34
CA ASN A 151 -4.53 11.03 -15.19
C ASN A 151 -4.79 12.52 -15.34
N GLY A 152 -3.81 13.30 -15.83
CA GLY A 152 -3.97 14.73 -16.14
C GLY A 152 -5.00 15.00 -17.24
N LEU A 153 -5.18 14.04 -18.16
CA LEU A 153 -6.19 14.08 -19.23
C LEU A 153 -7.54 13.45 -18.81
N GLU A 154 -7.72 13.12 -17.53
CA GLU A 154 -8.92 12.47 -16.96
C GLU A 154 -9.23 11.08 -17.56
N GLN A 155 -8.23 10.39 -18.10
CA GLN A 155 -8.39 9.09 -18.78
C GLN A 155 -8.03 7.90 -17.87
N VAL A 156 -8.42 7.97 -16.60
CA VAL A 156 -8.10 6.98 -15.54
C VAL A 156 -8.57 5.57 -15.89
N HIS A 157 -9.62 5.43 -16.69
CA HIS A 157 -10.17 4.11 -17.08
C HIS A 157 -9.20 3.30 -17.96
N TYR A 158 -8.38 3.95 -18.82
CA TYR A 158 -7.35 3.25 -19.58
C TYR A 158 -6.20 2.80 -18.67
N VAL A 159 -5.79 3.64 -17.73
CA VAL A 159 -4.80 3.29 -16.71
C VAL A 159 -5.24 2.04 -15.94
N SER A 160 -6.51 2.00 -15.50
CA SER A 160 -7.05 0.84 -14.80
C SER A 160 -7.05 -0.43 -15.66
N LEU A 161 -7.42 -0.32 -16.93
CA LEU A 161 -7.42 -1.45 -17.87
C LEU A 161 -6.00 -2.01 -18.07
N VAL A 162 -5.02 -1.15 -18.35
CA VAL A 162 -3.62 -1.53 -18.53
C VAL A 162 -3.04 -2.15 -17.27
N THR A 163 -3.35 -1.59 -16.10
CA THR A 163 -2.94 -2.14 -14.80
C THR A 163 -3.45 -3.56 -14.59
N VAL A 164 -4.73 -3.83 -14.88
CA VAL A 164 -5.29 -5.19 -14.79
C VAL A 164 -4.60 -6.13 -15.78
N LEU A 165 -4.43 -5.70 -17.03
CA LEU A 165 -3.78 -6.51 -18.07
C LEU A 165 -2.33 -6.86 -17.69
N SER A 166 -1.53 -5.90 -17.25
CA SER A 166 -0.14 -6.14 -16.84
C SER A 166 -0.05 -7.08 -15.64
N LYS A 167 -0.95 -6.93 -14.64
CA LYS A 167 -1.03 -7.84 -13.49
C LYS A 167 -1.48 -9.24 -13.90
N MET A 168 -2.40 -9.36 -14.84
CA MET A 168 -2.82 -10.65 -15.40
C MET A 168 -1.65 -11.35 -16.10
N VAL A 169 -0.90 -10.62 -16.95
CA VAL A 169 0.31 -11.16 -17.60
C VAL A 169 1.32 -11.62 -16.55
N LEU A 170 1.63 -10.78 -15.55
CA LEU A 170 2.55 -11.16 -14.46
C LEU A 170 2.09 -12.46 -13.78
N THR A 171 0.82 -12.52 -13.39
CA THR A 171 0.28 -13.67 -12.66
C THR A 171 0.33 -14.94 -13.47
N VAL A 172 -0.19 -14.90 -14.71
CA VAL A 172 -0.26 -16.08 -15.59
C VAL A 172 1.15 -16.57 -15.95
N VAL A 173 2.03 -15.66 -16.37
CA VAL A 173 3.41 -16.02 -16.75
C VAL A 173 4.19 -16.53 -15.54
N SER A 174 4.10 -15.85 -14.38
CA SER A 174 4.79 -16.30 -13.16
C SER A 174 4.32 -17.69 -12.73
N LEU A 175 3.01 -17.95 -12.70
CA LEU A 175 2.49 -19.28 -12.35
C LEU A 175 2.91 -20.35 -13.36
N ALA A 176 2.84 -20.06 -14.66
CA ALA A 176 3.27 -21.00 -15.70
C ALA A 176 4.76 -21.36 -15.53
N LEU A 177 5.62 -20.37 -15.28
CA LEU A 177 7.05 -20.59 -15.06
C LEU A 177 7.31 -21.38 -13.77
N LEU A 178 6.60 -21.04 -12.67
CA LEU A 178 6.74 -21.73 -11.39
C LEU A 178 6.35 -23.22 -11.52
N PHE A 179 5.20 -23.54 -12.13
CA PHE A 179 4.77 -24.91 -12.31
C PHE A 179 5.58 -25.69 -13.36
N ALA A 180 6.25 -24.99 -14.28
CA ALA A 180 7.21 -25.58 -15.21
C ALA A 180 8.61 -25.82 -14.56
N GLY A 181 8.80 -25.44 -13.28
CA GLY A 181 10.06 -25.67 -12.55
C GLY A 181 11.18 -24.66 -12.86
N PHE A 182 10.84 -23.50 -13.41
CA PHE A 182 11.82 -22.45 -13.67
C PHE A 182 12.26 -21.74 -12.38
N ASN A 183 13.51 -21.26 -12.36
CA ASN A 183 14.11 -20.58 -11.21
C ASN A 183 13.66 -19.10 -11.09
N VAL A 184 14.15 -18.43 -10.03
CA VAL A 184 13.80 -17.04 -9.71
C VAL A 184 14.20 -16.01 -10.78
N ILE A 185 15.23 -16.30 -11.59
CA ILE A 185 15.66 -15.42 -12.69
C ILE A 185 14.53 -15.24 -13.71
N TRP A 186 13.84 -16.33 -14.05
CA TRP A 186 12.70 -16.27 -14.97
C TRP A 186 11.50 -15.52 -14.40
N ILE A 187 11.32 -15.55 -13.07
CA ILE A 187 10.33 -14.70 -12.41
C ILE A 187 10.73 -13.22 -12.51
N GLY A 188 12.02 -12.91 -12.41
CA GLY A 188 12.55 -11.58 -12.74
C GLY A 188 12.13 -11.13 -14.15
N TRP A 189 12.32 -11.98 -15.16
CA TRP A 189 11.91 -11.70 -16.55
C TRP A 189 10.39 -11.59 -16.72
N ALA A 190 9.58 -12.33 -15.97
CA ALA A 190 8.13 -12.17 -15.96
C ALA A 190 7.71 -10.77 -15.47
N ASN A 191 8.42 -10.22 -14.48
CA ASN A 191 8.22 -8.84 -14.03
C ASN A 191 8.61 -7.82 -15.10
N VAL A 192 9.72 -8.04 -15.84
CA VAL A 192 10.10 -7.20 -16.99
C VAL A 192 9.02 -7.21 -18.06
N LEU A 193 8.51 -8.39 -18.41
CA LEU A 193 7.44 -8.54 -19.40
C LEU A 193 6.17 -7.79 -18.98
N ALA A 194 5.76 -7.92 -17.73
CA ALA A 194 4.59 -7.23 -17.21
C ALA A 194 4.77 -5.69 -17.24
N ALA A 195 5.95 -5.19 -16.87
CA ALA A 195 6.27 -3.77 -16.93
C ALA A 195 6.32 -3.24 -18.38
N LEU A 196 6.84 -4.04 -19.31
CA LEU A 196 6.83 -3.73 -20.74
C LEU A 196 5.40 -3.66 -21.28
N VAL A 197 4.54 -4.62 -20.92
CA VAL A 197 3.11 -4.61 -21.31
C VAL A 197 2.41 -3.37 -20.74
N ALA A 198 2.70 -2.99 -19.49
CA ALA A 198 2.17 -1.75 -18.91
C ALA A 198 2.60 -0.53 -19.71
N PHE A 199 3.90 -0.38 -19.96
CA PHE A 199 4.45 0.74 -20.73
C PHE A 199 3.88 0.83 -22.14
N LEU A 200 3.83 -0.29 -22.88
CA LEU A 200 3.28 -0.31 -24.23
C LEU A 200 1.77 -0.04 -24.25
N GLY A 201 1.03 -0.55 -23.26
CA GLY A 201 -0.41 -0.30 -23.12
C GLY A 201 -0.72 1.17 -22.84
N ASP A 202 -0.02 1.79 -21.89
CA ASP A 202 -0.18 3.20 -21.55
C ASP A 202 0.21 4.09 -22.74
N ALA A 203 1.32 3.76 -23.42
CA ALA A 203 1.75 4.44 -24.64
C ALA A 203 0.70 4.32 -25.74
N PHE A 204 0.20 3.13 -26.01
CA PHE A 204 -0.82 2.88 -27.05
C PHE A 204 -2.06 3.74 -26.83
N PHE A 205 -2.60 3.79 -25.59
CA PHE A 205 -3.80 4.60 -25.32
C PHE A 205 -3.51 6.09 -25.41
N LEU A 206 -2.37 6.57 -24.92
CA LEU A 206 -2.00 7.97 -25.03
C LEU A 206 -1.86 8.40 -26.51
N PHE A 207 -1.16 7.61 -27.35
CA PHE A 207 -0.97 7.93 -28.77
C PHE A 207 -2.25 7.84 -29.60
N ARG A 208 -3.10 6.87 -29.31
CA ARG A 208 -4.36 6.70 -30.01
C ARG A 208 -5.31 7.87 -29.78
N GLN A 209 -5.32 8.43 -28.57
CA GLN A 209 -6.27 9.48 -28.17
C GLN A 209 -5.79 10.90 -28.51
N HIS A 210 -4.52 11.20 -28.28
CA HIS A 210 -4.03 12.58 -28.29
C HIS A 210 -2.98 12.86 -29.37
N ARG A 211 -2.37 11.84 -30.01
CA ARG A 211 -1.29 11.97 -31.00
C ARG A 211 -0.33 13.13 -30.69
N PRO A 212 0.27 13.15 -29.49
CA PRO A 212 1.09 14.27 -29.06
C PRO A 212 2.28 14.45 -30.00
N ARG A 213 2.52 15.69 -30.43
CA ARG A 213 3.75 16.02 -31.18
C ARG A 213 4.90 16.05 -30.18
N TRP A 214 5.78 15.07 -30.29
CA TRP A 214 6.92 14.93 -29.41
C TRP A 214 7.92 16.05 -29.67
N SER A 215 8.28 16.76 -28.61
CA SER A 215 9.42 17.67 -28.62
C SER A 215 10.07 17.63 -27.25
N ILE A 216 11.37 17.86 -27.22
CA ILE A 216 12.16 17.91 -26.00
C ILE A 216 12.48 19.37 -25.75
N ASP A 217 12.19 19.86 -24.55
CA ASP A 217 12.48 21.20 -24.11
C ASP A 217 13.31 21.16 -22.82
N LEU A 218 14.59 21.53 -22.92
CA LEU A 218 15.52 21.57 -21.81
C LEU A 218 15.10 22.59 -20.74
N ALA A 219 14.46 23.69 -21.13
CA ALA A 219 13.94 24.67 -20.18
C ALA A 219 12.77 24.06 -19.37
N ALA A 220 11.89 23.32 -20.06
CA ALA A 220 10.83 22.57 -19.39
C ALA A 220 11.38 21.47 -18.45
N ALA A 221 12.49 20.80 -18.81
CA ALA A 221 13.16 19.82 -17.95
C ALA A 221 13.67 20.47 -16.65
N GLY A 222 14.35 21.61 -16.74
CA GLY A 222 14.84 22.36 -15.59
C GLY A 222 13.72 22.82 -14.66
N LEU A 223 12.63 23.34 -15.22
CA LEU A 223 11.44 23.75 -14.47
C LEU A 223 10.80 22.54 -13.78
N MET A 224 10.63 21.42 -14.49
CA MET A 224 10.06 20.17 -13.98
C MET A 224 10.84 19.65 -12.78
N LEU A 225 12.15 19.56 -12.87
CA LEU A 225 13.01 19.11 -11.76
C LEU A 225 12.96 20.09 -10.57
N ASN A 226 13.02 21.39 -10.83
CA ASN A 226 12.99 22.40 -9.76
C ASN A 226 11.67 22.39 -8.97
N VAL A 227 10.53 22.25 -9.64
CA VAL A 227 9.21 22.17 -8.98
C VAL A 227 9.03 20.83 -8.29
N SER A 228 9.56 19.75 -8.87
CA SER A 228 9.35 18.38 -8.35
C SER A 228 10.18 18.05 -7.12
N LYS A 229 11.27 18.79 -6.84
CA LYS A 229 12.17 18.50 -5.69
C LYS A 229 11.45 18.43 -4.32
N GLN A 230 10.39 19.20 -4.13
CA GLN A 230 9.59 19.17 -2.90
C GLN A 230 8.82 17.85 -2.75
N TYR A 231 8.38 17.26 -3.86
CA TYR A 231 7.69 15.95 -3.85
C TYR A 231 8.69 14.80 -3.70
N LEU A 232 9.93 14.96 -4.19
CA LEU A 232 11.01 13.99 -4.06
C LEU A 232 11.31 13.67 -2.59
N VAL A 233 11.48 14.70 -1.76
CA VAL A 233 11.83 14.51 -0.33
C VAL A 233 10.79 13.64 0.37
N THR A 234 9.50 13.94 0.18
CA THR A 234 8.42 13.16 0.79
C THR A 234 8.37 11.72 0.24
N ALA A 235 8.48 11.57 -1.08
CA ALA A 235 8.45 10.25 -1.72
C ALA A 235 9.66 9.39 -1.32
N LEU A 236 10.86 10.00 -1.25
CA LEU A 236 12.08 9.30 -0.85
C LEU A 236 12.01 8.87 0.62
N THR A 237 11.58 9.75 1.52
CA THR A 237 11.39 9.41 2.94
C THR A 237 10.47 8.21 3.10
N LEU A 238 9.31 8.24 2.43
CA LEU A 238 8.34 7.14 2.49
C LEU A 238 8.91 5.84 1.92
N MET A 239 9.62 5.91 0.78
CA MET A 239 10.17 4.72 0.14
C MET A 239 11.32 4.12 0.95
N VAL A 240 12.21 4.95 1.50
CA VAL A 240 13.28 4.48 2.39
C VAL A 240 12.66 3.81 3.62
N TYR A 241 11.68 4.45 4.25
CA TYR A 241 10.95 3.87 5.38
C TYR A 241 10.36 2.49 5.09
N GLN A 242 9.83 2.28 3.89
CA GLN A 242 9.21 0.99 3.52
C GLN A 242 10.21 -0.11 3.09
N GLN A 243 11.42 0.24 2.69
CA GLN A 243 12.37 -0.71 2.10
C GLN A 243 13.63 -0.94 2.93
N ILE A 244 13.93 -0.04 3.86
CA ILE A 244 15.22 -0.01 4.54
C ILE A 244 15.47 -1.27 5.38
N ASP A 245 14.44 -1.79 6.06
CA ASP A 245 14.54 -3.00 6.88
C ASP A 245 15.10 -4.18 6.09
N ARG A 246 14.63 -4.37 4.82
CA ARG A 246 15.08 -5.46 3.96
C ARG A 246 16.57 -5.35 3.63
N LEU A 247 17.05 -4.12 3.41
CA LEU A 247 18.47 -3.87 3.13
C LEU A 247 19.33 -4.09 4.37
N PHE A 248 18.85 -3.67 5.54
CA PHE A 248 19.54 -3.92 6.80
C PHE A 248 19.56 -5.41 7.18
N ILE A 249 18.45 -6.14 6.94
CA ILE A 249 18.42 -7.59 7.13
C ILE A 249 19.40 -8.28 6.17
N ALA A 250 19.49 -7.83 4.92
CA ALA A 250 20.48 -8.36 3.96
C ALA A 250 21.92 -8.10 4.40
N LEU A 251 22.17 -6.93 5.03
CA LEU A 251 23.50 -6.53 5.48
C LEU A 251 23.95 -7.25 6.77
N PHE A 252 23.04 -7.43 7.73
CA PHE A 252 23.38 -7.87 9.09
C PHE A 252 22.93 -9.30 9.42
N ALA A 253 22.16 -9.96 8.55
CA ALA A 253 21.70 -11.32 8.76
C ALA A 253 21.97 -12.19 7.52
N SER A 254 20.95 -12.68 6.85
CA SER A 254 21.09 -13.52 5.66
C SER A 254 20.05 -13.19 4.59
N THR A 255 20.31 -13.63 3.36
CA THR A 255 19.36 -13.48 2.24
C THR A 255 18.06 -14.24 2.51
N GLU A 256 18.10 -15.41 3.17
CA GLU A 256 16.92 -16.16 3.58
C GLU A 256 16.08 -15.37 4.58
N ALA A 257 16.73 -14.66 5.53
CA ALA A 257 16.03 -13.81 6.48
C ALA A 257 15.27 -12.67 5.77
N VAL A 258 15.82 -12.10 4.69
CA VAL A 258 15.10 -11.15 3.83
C VAL A 258 13.89 -11.83 3.17
N GLY A 259 14.03 -13.10 2.76
CA GLY A 259 12.92 -13.89 2.22
C GLY A 259 11.81 -14.12 3.24
N TRP A 260 12.14 -14.45 4.49
CA TRP A 260 11.17 -14.59 5.58
C TRP A 260 10.45 -13.27 5.88
N TYR A 261 11.21 -12.18 6.01
CA TYR A 261 10.66 -10.84 6.25
C TYR A 261 9.77 -10.38 5.09
N GLY A 262 10.29 -10.47 3.85
CA GLY A 262 9.57 -10.05 2.65
C GLY A 262 8.24 -10.79 2.46
N THR A 263 8.23 -12.11 2.73
CA THR A 263 7.01 -12.93 2.67
C THR A 263 6.02 -12.52 3.74
N ALA A 264 6.47 -12.28 4.99
CA ALA A 264 5.61 -11.79 6.07
C ALA A 264 5.01 -10.42 5.74
N VAL A 265 5.82 -9.46 5.26
CA VAL A 265 5.38 -8.11 4.89
C VAL A 265 4.41 -8.14 3.69
N ASN A 266 4.60 -9.03 2.73
CA ASN A 266 3.67 -9.18 1.60
C ASN A 266 2.29 -9.66 2.08
N LEU A 267 2.25 -10.64 3.00
CA LEU A 267 0.99 -11.11 3.59
C LEU A 267 0.32 -10.03 4.45
N PHE A 268 1.10 -9.36 5.31
CA PHE A 268 0.65 -8.18 6.06
C PHE A 268 0.06 -7.11 5.15
N GLY A 269 0.70 -6.82 4.02
CA GLY A 269 0.24 -5.84 3.03
C GLY A 269 -1.15 -6.15 2.47
N THR A 270 -1.54 -7.42 2.37
CA THR A 270 -2.90 -7.79 1.91
C THR A 270 -3.98 -7.37 2.90
N LEU A 271 -3.65 -7.33 4.19
CA LEU A 271 -4.58 -6.91 5.25
C LEU A 271 -4.75 -5.38 5.31
N MET A 272 -3.87 -4.59 4.66
CA MET A 272 -3.99 -3.13 4.55
C MET A 272 -5.17 -2.67 3.69
N PHE A 273 -5.87 -3.59 3.02
CA PHE A 273 -7.09 -3.28 2.29
C PHE A 273 -8.15 -2.55 3.15
N PHE A 274 -8.38 -3.04 4.36
CA PHE A 274 -9.44 -2.50 5.22
C PHE A 274 -9.25 -1.02 5.57
N PRO A 275 -8.10 -0.58 6.12
CA PRO A 275 -7.91 0.83 6.45
C PRO A 275 -7.87 1.72 5.20
N MET A 276 -7.35 1.23 4.07
CA MET A 276 -7.32 1.99 2.82
C MET A 276 -8.73 2.22 2.26
N ALA A 277 -9.59 1.18 2.26
CA ALA A 277 -10.97 1.29 1.81
C ALA A 277 -11.77 2.26 2.68
N ILE A 278 -11.60 2.18 4.00
CA ILE A 278 -12.24 3.06 4.96
C ILE A 278 -11.73 4.50 4.80
N GLY A 279 -10.43 4.69 4.66
CA GLY A 279 -9.78 6.01 4.50
C GLY A 279 -10.32 6.78 3.29
N THR A 280 -10.48 6.11 2.13
CA THR A 280 -11.00 6.76 0.91
C THR A 280 -12.43 7.27 1.05
N VAL A 281 -13.27 6.59 1.83
CA VAL A 281 -14.66 6.99 2.06
C VAL A 281 -14.77 8.13 3.09
N ILE A 282 -13.90 8.10 4.09
CA ILE A 282 -13.99 8.98 5.27
C ILE A 282 -13.32 10.33 5.02
N PHE A 283 -12.22 10.37 4.30
CA PHE A 283 -11.42 11.59 4.10
C PHE A 283 -12.23 12.82 3.63
N PRO A 284 -13.12 12.73 2.61
CA PRO A 284 -13.92 13.89 2.20
C PRO A 284 -14.88 14.40 3.30
N THR A 285 -15.33 13.49 4.17
CA THR A 285 -16.19 13.85 5.29
C THR A 285 -15.41 14.59 6.37
N LEU A 286 -14.22 14.12 6.71
CA LEU A 286 -13.33 14.77 7.67
C LEU A 286 -12.96 16.19 7.22
N THR A 287 -12.58 16.37 5.97
CA THR A 287 -12.21 17.68 5.41
C THR A 287 -13.37 18.67 5.48
N ARG A 288 -14.60 18.23 5.11
CA ARG A 288 -15.79 19.08 5.23
C ARG A 288 -16.13 19.43 6.68
N ARG A 289 -15.99 18.51 7.60
CA ARG A 289 -16.26 18.73 9.03
C ARG A 289 -15.23 19.68 9.65
N PHE A 290 -13.95 19.57 9.26
CA PHE A 290 -12.93 20.51 9.71
C PHE A 290 -13.22 21.94 9.24
N ALA A 291 -13.66 22.13 8.01
CA ALA A 291 -14.06 23.44 7.48
C ALA A 291 -15.23 24.06 8.26
N ALA A 292 -16.08 23.25 8.91
CA ALA A 292 -17.18 23.69 9.77
C ALA A 292 -16.75 23.99 11.21
N GLY A 293 -15.51 23.68 11.60
CA GLY A 293 -14.96 23.95 12.92
C GLY A 293 -14.34 22.71 13.60
N GLN A 294 -13.48 22.97 14.57
CA GLN A 294 -12.69 21.95 15.26
C GLN A 294 -13.58 20.94 16.04
N GLU A 295 -14.68 21.41 16.61
CA GLU A 295 -15.64 20.58 17.34
C GLU A 295 -16.35 19.58 16.42
N HIS A 296 -16.68 19.99 15.21
CA HIS A 296 -17.28 19.14 14.19
C HIS A 296 -16.28 18.08 13.66
N LEU A 297 -14.99 18.42 13.60
CA LEU A 297 -13.96 17.43 13.29
C LEU A 297 -13.88 16.35 14.36
N ALA A 298 -13.88 16.73 15.65
CA ALA A 298 -13.82 15.79 16.77
C ALA A 298 -15.03 14.83 16.76
N MET A 299 -16.25 15.35 16.55
CA MET A 299 -17.46 14.51 16.43
C MET A 299 -17.39 13.48 15.30
N ALA A 300 -16.69 13.80 14.21
CA ALA A 300 -16.50 12.85 13.11
C ALA A 300 -15.32 11.90 13.33
N ALA A 301 -14.24 12.38 13.96
CA ALA A 301 -12.99 11.63 14.17
C ALA A 301 -13.14 10.51 15.20
N GLN A 302 -13.84 10.78 16.31
CA GLN A 302 -13.96 9.83 17.43
C GLN A 302 -14.61 8.50 17.04
N PRO A 303 -15.76 8.44 16.36
CA PRO A 303 -16.36 7.19 15.91
C PRO A 303 -15.46 6.41 14.94
N ILE A 304 -14.81 7.13 14.04
CA ILE A 304 -13.90 6.52 13.05
C ILE A 304 -12.71 5.84 13.74
N PHE A 305 -12.10 6.53 14.71
CA PHE A 305 -11.00 5.99 15.49
C PHE A 305 -11.45 4.76 16.31
N ASN A 306 -12.63 4.81 16.93
CA ASN A 306 -13.21 3.69 17.68
C ASN A 306 -13.48 2.47 16.79
N ILE A 307 -14.06 2.69 15.60
CA ILE A 307 -14.32 1.62 14.63
C ILE A 307 -13.00 0.99 14.18
N MET A 308 -11.98 1.82 13.97
CA MET A 308 -10.66 1.32 13.54
C MET A 308 -9.97 0.52 14.65
N LEU A 309 -10.10 0.93 15.92
CA LEU A 309 -9.68 0.14 17.08
C LEU A 309 -10.39 -1.21 17.12
N ALA A 310 -11.73 -1.19 17.04
CA ALA A 310 -12.54 -2.39 17.09
C ALA A 310 -12.26 -3.37 15.94
N LEU A 311 -11.78 -2.88 14.80
CA LEU A 311 -11.42 -3.69 13.64
C LEU A 311 -9.97 -4.19 13.69
N SER A 312 -9.02 -3.31 14.05
CA SER A 312 -7.60 -3.64 14.02
C SER A 312 -7.20 -4.68 15.08
N ILE A 313 -7.78 -4.58 16.28
CA ILE A 313 -7.43 -5.45 17.40
C ILE A 313 -7.70 -6.95 17.12
N PRO A 314 -8.91 -7.37 16.69
CA PRO A 314 -9.16 -8.78 16.41
C PRO A 314 -8.37 -9.29 15.21
N ILE A 315 -8.15 -8.47 14.18
CA ILE A 315 -7.35 -8.85 13.01
C ILE A 315 -5.87 -9.02 13.43
N GLY A 316 -5.32 -8.04 14.16
CA GLY A 316 -3.92 -8.08 14.59
C GLY A 316 -3.64 -9.21 15.59
N LEU A 317 -4.42 -9.32 16.66
CA LEU A 317 -4.25 -10.39 17.65
C LEU A 317 -4.66 -11.77 17.10
N GLY A 318 -5.64 -11.82 16.20
CA GLY A 318 -5.96 -13.03 15.45
C GLY A 318 -4.77 -13.49 14.61
N LEU A 319 -4.11 -12.57 13.92
CA LEU A 319 -2.89 -12.87 13.16
C LEU A 319 -1.76 -13.36 14.08
N VAL A 320 -1.59 -12.77 15.28
CA VAL A 320 -0.63 -13.28 16.29
C VAL A 320 -0.89 -14.75 16.62
N ALA A 321 -2.16 -15.13 16.82
CA ALA A 321 -2.52 -16.51 17.19
C ALA A 321 -2.22 -17.53 16.08
N ILE A 322 -2.53 -17.17 14.82
CA ILE A 322 -2.47 -18.11 13.69
C ILE A 322 -1.26 -17.89 12.76
N ALA A 323 -0.33 -17.01 13.11
CA ALA A 323 0.80 -16.63 12.26
C ALA A 323 1.66 -17.81 11.82
N GLU A 324 2.07 -18.67 12.75
CA GLU A 324 2.90 -19.85 12.46
C GLU A 324 2.14 -20.89 11.62
N PRO A 325 0.94 -21.38 12.00
CA PRO A 325 0.22 -22.32 11.18
C PRO A 325 -0.15 -21.77 9.80
N VAL A 326 -0.42 -20.48 9.67
CA VAL A 326 -0.66 -19.83 8.36
C VAL A 326 0.62 -19.83 7.53
N ALA A 327 1.78 -19.47 8.10
CA ALA A 327 3.06 -19.48 7.38
C ALA A 327 3.40 -20.90 6.89
N LEU A 328 3.22 -21.91 7.74
CA LEU A 328 3.45 -23.32 7.40
C LEU A 328 2.49 -23.84 6.32
N LEU A 329 1.20 -23.52 6.45
CA LEU A 329 0.20 -23.92 5.46
C LEU A 329 0.47 -23.32 4.07
N LEU A 330 0.75 -22.03 4.03
CA LEU A 330 0.91 -21.31 2.77
C LEU A 330 2.27 -21.58 2.12
N TYR A 331 3.33 -21.62 2.91
CA TYR A 331 4.71 -21.57 2.38
C TYR A 331 5.55 -22.83 2.71
N GLY A 332 5.15 -23.63 3.71
CA GLY A 332 5.87 -24.84 4.13
C GLY A 332 6.94 -24.59 5.19
N GLU A 333 7.63 -25.66 5.61
CA GLU A 333 8.57 -25.67 6.73
C GLU A 333 9.75 -24.69 6.59
N ALA A 334 10.24 -24.45 5.39
CA ALA A 334 11.34 -23.51 5.13
C ALA A 334 10.99 -22.06 5.54
N PHE A 335 9.71 -21.76 5.69
CA PHE A 335 9.20 -20.45 6.12
C PHE A 335 8.69 -20.46 7.57
N ARG A 336 9.02 -21.44 8.38
CA ARG A 336 8.67 -21.45 9.82
C ARG A 336 9.12 -20.17 10.55
N PRO A 337 10.34 -19.61 10.30
CA PRO A 337 10.75 -18.35 10.91
C PRO A 337 9.86 -17.15 10.52
N THR A 338 9.21 -17.17 9.35
CA THR A 338 8.23 -16.16 8.91
C THR A 338 7.03 -16.09 9.85
N GLY A 339 6.64 -17.21 10.49
CA GLY A 339 5.53 -17.24 11.45
C GLY A 339 5.73 -16.30 12.62
N VAL A 340 6.94 -16.29 13.22
CA VAL A 340 7.27 -15.38 14.32
C VAL A 340 7.28 -13.92 13.87
N VAL A 341 7.86 -13.63 12.69
CA VAL A 341 7.85 -12.31 12.08
C VAL A 341 6.42 -11.82 11.85
N LEU A 342 5.57 -12.69 11.29
CA LEU A 342 4.17 -12.38 11.01
C LEU A 342 3.37 -12.12 12.28
N ALA A 343 3.66 -12.84 13.38
CA ALA A 343 3.05 -12.59 14.68
C ALA A 343 3.38 -11.18 15.19
N VAL A 344 4.64 -10.75 15.11
CA VAL A 344 5.03 -9.39 15.47
C VAL A 344 4.36 -8.36 14.55
N LEU A 345 4.28 -8.63 13.25
CA LEU A 345 3.55 -7.77 12.31
C LEU A 345 2.04 -7.71 12.60
N GLY A 346 1.45 -8.69 13.27
CA GLY A 346 0.08 -8.62 13.79
C GLY A 346 -0.10 -7.48 14.80
N ILE A 347 0.90 -7.21 15.64
CA ILE A 347 0.91 -6.06 16.57
C ILE A 347 1.10 -4.76 15.79
N VAL A 348 2.03 -4.75 14.83
CA VAL A 348 2.26 -3.60 13.92
C VAL A 348 0.97 -3.21 13.21
N LEU A 349 0.18 -4.18 12.78
CA LEU A 349 -1.09 -3.96 12.06
C LEU A 349 -2.06 -3.07 12.86
N ILE A 350 -2.14 -3.27 14.18
CA ILE A 350 -3.00 -2.47 15.05
C ILE A 350 -2.53 -1.00 15.00
N CYS A 351 -1.22 -0.77 15.14
CA CYS A 351 -0.66 0.59 15.07
C CYS A 351 -0.86 1.21 13.69
N THR A 352 -0.57 0.48 12.62
CA THR A 352 -0.66 1.00 11.25
C THR A 352 -2.09 1.35 10.83
N TYR A 353 -3.09 0.58 11.28
CA TYR A 353 -4.50 0.93 11.05
C TYR A 353 -4.86 2.27 11.70
N LEU A 354 -4.43 2.46 12.96
CA LEU A 354 -4.67 3.72 13.67
C LEU A 354 -3.88 4.87 13.04
N ASN A 355 -2.61 4.65 12.68
CA ASN A 355 -1.77 5.63 12.01
C ASN A 355 -2.35 6.09 10.66
N THR A 356 -3.01 5.19 9.93
CA THR A 356 -3.72 5.55 8.68
C THR A 356 -4.83 6.58 8.95
N VAL A 357 -5.65 6.37 9.98
CA VAL A 357 -6.71 7.33 10.37
C VAL A 357 -6.12 8.63 10.88
N LEU A 358 -5.11 8.55 11.75
CA LEU A 358 -4.46 9.74 12.31
C LEU A 358 -3.79 10.60 11.23
N SER A 359 -3.18 9.96 10.23
CA SER A 359 -2.60 10.66 9.08
C SER A 359 -3.68 11.42 8.29
N GLN A 360 -4.83 10.79 8.04
CA GLN A 360 -5.95 11.45 7.37
C GLN A 360 -6.50 12.62 8.20
N LEU A 361 -6.57 12.47 9.52
CA LEU A 361 -7.00 13.55 10.44
C LEU A 361 -6.01 14.72 10.44
N LEU A 362 -4.71 14.44 10.47
CA LEU A 362 -3.67 15.48 10.40
C LEU A 362 -3.69 16.24 9.07
N ILE A 363 -3.90 15.53 7.96
CA ILE A 363 -4.05 16.16 6.64
C ILE A 363 -5.32 17.01 6.59
N ALA A 364 -6.45 16.48 7.08
CA ALA A 364 -7.72 17.21 7.13
C ALA A 364 -7.67 18.44 8.05
N ALA A 365 -6.83 18.42 9.07
CA ALA A 365 -6.61 19.53 10.01
C ALA A 365 -5.48 20.49 9.56
N ASP A 366 -5.07 20.46 8.29
CA ASP A 366 -3.97 21.27 7.71
C ASP A 366 -2.61 21.14 8.44
N ARG A 367 -2.38 19.99 9.13
CA ARG A 367 -1.13 19.68 9.83
C ARG A 367 -0.18 18.76 9.04
N THR A 368 -0.21 18.87 7.72
CA THR A 368 0.62 18.04 6.82
C THR A 368 2.11 18.20 7.08
N ALA A 369 2.58 19.42 7.42
CA ALA A 369 3.97 19.66 7.77
C ALA A 369 4.42 18.86 9.01
N ALA A 370 3.56 18.79 10.03
CA ALA A 370 3.83 18.00 11.23
C ALA A 370 3.85 16.48 10.93
N LEU A 371 2.93 16.01 10.08
CA LEU A 371 2.94 14.62 9.63
C LEU A 371 4.25 14.28 8.89
N ASN A 372 4.73 15.15 8.01
CA ASN A 372 6.00 14.95 7.30
C ASN A 372 7.19 14.91 8.28
N ILE A 373 7.21 15.76 9.30
CA ILE A 373 8.26 15.74 10.34
C ILE A 373 8.22 14.41 11.10
N ILE A 374 7.03 13.92 11.48
CA ILE A 374 6.87 12.63 12.15
C ILE A 374 7.41 11.49 11.26
N MET A 375 7.07 11.49 9.98
CA MET A 375 7.54 10.46 9.04
C MET A 375 9.05 10.51 8.83
N ILE A 376 9.64 11.69 8.71
CA ILE A 376 11.10 11.84 8.60
C ILE A 376 11.78 11.34 9.89
N ALA A 377 11.28 11.76 11.06
CA ALA A 377 11.82 11.32 12.33
C ALA A 377 11.72 9.80 12.52
N ALA A 378 10.59 9.20 12.11
CA ALA A 378 10.38 7.76 12.11
C ALA A 378 11.41 7.04 11.21
N THR A 379 11.58 7.52 9.98
CA THR A 379 12.56 6.96 9.02
C THR A 379 13.99 7.03 9.58
N VAL A 380 14.37 8.17 10.16
CA VAL A 380 15.70 8.33 10.79
C VAL A 380 15.85 7.42 12.00
N ALA A 381 14.79 7.27 12.81
CA ALA A 381 14.82 6.40 13.99
C ALA A 381 14.88 4.90 13.63
N THR A 382 14.34 4.49 12.49
CA THR A 382 14.41 3.10 12.03
C THR A 382 15.86 2.66 11.79
N LEU A 383 16.73 3.52 11.27
CA LEU A 383 18.12 3.18 10.96
C LEU A 383 18.91 2.62 12.17
N PRO A 384 19.01 3.31 13.30
CA PRO A 384 19.69 2.76 14.49
C PRO A 384 18.93 1.58 15.11
N LEU A 385 17.60 1.54 15.04
CA LEU A 385 16.82 0.40 15.53
C LEU A 385 17.16 -0.86 14.74
N ASP A 386 17.17 -0.79 13.42
CA ASP A 386 17.57 -1.91 12.56
C ASP A 386 19.02 -2.34 12.81
N ALA A 387 19.94 -1.37 12.88
CA ALA A 387 21.35 -1.65 13.13
C ALA A 387 21.62 -2.36 14.47
N ILE A 388 20.74 -2.18 15.47
CA ILE A 388 20.86 -2.80 16.80
C ILE A 388 20.05 -4.10 16.86
N LEU A 389 18.76 -4.06 16.48
CA LEU A 389 17.83 -5.16 16.71
C LEU A 389 18.06 -6.34 15.75
N ILE A 390 18.43 -6.07 14.50
CA ILE A 390 18.65 -7.15 13.50
C ILE A 390 19.84 -8.02 13.90
N PRO A 391 21.05 -7.48 14.17
CA PRO A 391 22.16 -8.29 14.65
C PRO A 391 21.87 -8.98 16.00
N TRP A 392 21.18 -8.31 16.90
CA TRP A 392 20.82 -8.89 18.19
C TRP A 392 19.90 -10.10 18.05
N THR A 393 18.79 -9.98 17.31
CA THR A 393 17.84 -11.09 17.09
C THR A 393 18.47 -12.21 16.25
N ASN A 394 19.34 -11.86 15.31
CA ASN A 394 20.07 -12.85 14.51
C ASN A 394 21.00 -13.71 15.39
N ARG A 395 21.68 -13.10 16.40
CA ARG A 395 22.55 -13.82 17.34
C ARG A 395 21.78 -14.67 18.34
N VAL A 396 20.65 -14.13 18.87
CA VAL A 396 19.91 -14.77 19.97
C VAL A 396 18.92 -15.81 19.45
N PHE A 397 18.24 -15.53 18.34
CA PHE A 397 17.13 -16.35 17.82
C PHE A 397 17.44 -16.97 16.44
N ALA A 398 18.63 -16.76 15.90
CA ALA A 398 18.99 -17.11 14.52
C ALA A 398 17.97 -16.59 13.48
N ASN A 399 17.34 -15.44 13.75
CA ASN A 399 16.30 -14.85 12.93
C ASN A 399 16.42 -13.31 12.89
N GLY A 400 17.23 -12.80 11.96
CA GLY A 400 17.40 -11.36 11.77
C GLY A 400 16.12 -10.66 11.25
N ALA A 401 15.23 -11.39 10.59
CA ALA A 401 13.94 -10.87 10.14
C ALA A 401 13.04 -10.41 11.30
N LEU A 402 13.15 -11.08 12.46
CA LEU A 402 12.46 -10.68 13.69
C LEU A 402 12.92 -9.29 14.17
N GLY A 403 14.22 -8.97 14.01
CA GLY A 403 14.76 -7.66 14.38
C GLY A 403 14.15 -6.52 13.57
N GLY A 404 14.02 -6.70 12.25
CA GLY A 404 13.32 -5.74 11.40
C GLY A 404 11.85 -5.56 11.78
N ALA A 405 11.13 -6.65 12.09
CA ALA A 405 9.74 -6.56 12.56
C ALA A 405 9.60 -5.83 13.90
N LEU A 406 10.55 -6.02 14.83
CA LEU A 406 10.57 -5.29 16.12
C LEU A 406 10.91 -3.81 15.91
N ALA A 407 11.87 -3.48 15.04
CA ALA A 407 12.18 -2.10 14.69
C ALA A 407 10.94 -1.41 14.10
N TYR A 408 10.27 -2.07 13.16
CA TYR A 408 9.02 -1.57 12.57
C TYR A 408 7.93 -1.37 13.63
N THR A 409 7.78 -2.29 14.60
CA THR A 409 6.81 -2.15 15.71
C THR A 409 7.08 -0.91 16.55
N ILE A 410 8.34 -0.71 16.95
CA ILE A 410 8.75 0.45 17.77
C ILE A 410 8.52 1.75 17.01
N THR A 411 8.83 1.76 15.72
CA THR A 411 8.67 2.93 14.87
C THR A 411 7.20 3.28 14.67
N GLU A 412 6.34 2.31 14.35
CA GLU A 412 4.89 2.51 14.18
C GLU A 412 4.22 2.99 15.49
N LEU A 413 4.65 2.46 16.63
CA LEU A 413 4.21 2.93 17.93
C LEU A 413 4.67 4.38 18.20
N GLY A 414 5.90 4.71 17.82
CA GLY A 414 6.42 6.07 17.88
C GLY A 414 5.60 7.05 17.03
N ILE A 415 5.26 6.67 15.79
CA ILE A 415 4.38 7.44 14.90
C ILE A 415 3.01 7.64 15.56
N LEU A 416 2.41 6.58 16.12
CA LEU A 416 1.12 6.61 16.78
C LEU A 416 1.10 7.63 17.93
N ILE A 417 2.09 7.55 18.83
CA ILE A 417 2.21 8.45 19.96
C ILE A 417 2.44 9.90 19.50
N ALA A 418 3.31 10.11 18.53
CA ALA A 418 3.61 11.44 18.00
C ALA A 418 2.38 12.04 17.29
N ALA A 419 1.67 11.25 16.47
CA ALA A 419 0.47 11.70 15.77
C ALA A 419 -0.63 12.11 16.76
N ILE A 420 -0.89 11.33 17.81
CA ILE A 420 -1.87 11.66 18.86
C ILE A 420 -1.51 12.98 19.55
N LYS A 421 -0.22 13.21 19.88
CA LYS A 421 0.23 14.45 20.54
C LYS A 421 0.07 15.69 19.65
N VAL A 422 0.19 15.52 18.36
CA VAL A 422 0.11 16.62 17.38
C VAL A 422 -1.32 16.92 16.95
N LEU A 423 -2.28 16.02 17.18
CA LEU A 423 -3.69 16.29 16.87
C LEU A 423 -4.21 17.55 17.57
N PRO A 424 -5.16 18.29 16.99
CA PRO A 424 -5.87 19.36 17.68
C PRO A 424 -6.46 18.87 19.01
N LYS A 425 -6.37 19.68 20.06
CA LYS A 425 -6.90 19.32 21.38
C LYS A 425 -8.41 19.01 21.28
N GLY A 426 -8.85 17.94 21.93
CA GLY A 426 -10.25 17.50 21.92
C GLY A 426 -10.66 16.62 20.73
N THR A 427 -9.79 16.40 19.73
CA THR A 427 -10.09 15.49 18.61
C THR A 427 -10.34 14.06 19.09
N LEU A 428 -9.52 13.57 20.03
CA LEU A 428 -9.72 12.32 20.74
C LEU A 428 -10.03 12.62 22.22
N GLY A 429 -10.99 11.90 22.78
CA GLY A 429 -11.47 12.08 24.15
C GLY A 429 -11.25 10.86 25.05
N ALA A 430 -11.63 10.97 26.32
CA ALA A 430 -11.57 9.88 27.28
C ALA A 430 -12.35 8.64 26.82
N GLN A 431 -13.41 8.84 26.04
CA GLN A 431 -14.21 7.76 25.48
C GLN A 431 -13.42 6.89 24.51
N ASN A 432 -12.54 7.47 23.67
CA ASN A 432 -11.69 6.71 22.75
C ASN A 432 -10.69 5.82 23.53
N TRP A 433 -10.15 6.31 24.65
CA TRP A 433 -9.28 5.53 25.53
C TRP A 433 -10.02 4.38 26.21
N ARG A 434 -11.26 4.63 26.69
CA ARG A 434 -12.12 3.57 27.20
C ARG A 434 -12.39 2.50 26.16
N VAL A 435 -12.74 2.88 24.93
CA VAL A 435 -12.93 1.95 23.81
C VAL A 435 -11.66 1.16 23.57
N GLY A 436 -10.48 1.81 23.51
CA GLY A 436 -9.20 1.14 23.32
C GLY A 436 -8.89 0.08 24.40
N VAL A 437 -9.13 0.41 25.66
CA VAL A 437 -8.92 -0.52 26.77
C VAL A 437 -9.90 -1.70 26.69
N LEU A 438 -11.19 -1.44 26.50
CA LEU A 438 -12.21 -2.50 26.50
C LEU A 438 -12.10 -3.41 25.27
N THR A 439 -11.82 -2.84 24.09
CA THR A 439 -11.56 -3.64 22.88
C THR A 439 -10.24 -4.41 22.99
N GLY A 440 -9.22 -3.84 23.64
CA GLY A 440 -7.96 -4.51 23.95
C GLY A 440 -8.18 -5.72 24.89
N LEU A 441 -8.98 -5.56 25.96
CA LEU A 441 -9.35 -6.67 26.86
C LEU A 441 -10.17 -7.74 26.12
N ALA A 442 -11.11 -7.35 25.26
CA ALA A 442 -11.85 -8.28 24.43
C ALA A 442 -10.94 -9.04 23.46
N GLY A 443 -9.95 -8.35 22.87
CA GLY A 443 -8.94 -8.94 22.02
C GLY A 443 -8.02 -9.92 22.76
N ALA A 444 -7.59 -9.58 23.97
CA ALA A 444 -6.82 -10.49 24.82
C ALA A 444 -7.64 -11.74 25.21
N GLY A 445 -8.92 -11.56 25.57
CA GLY A 445 -9.83 -12.68 25.83
C GLY A 445 -10.03 -13.57 24.58
N MET A 446 -10.18 -12.97 23.41
CA MET A 446 -10.21 -13.68 22.13
C MET A 446 -8.91 -14.48 21.91
N LEU A 447 -7.75 -13.83 22.08
CA LEU A 447 -6.46 -14.47 21.88
C LEU A 447 -6.30 -15.70 22.81
N LEU A 448 -6.63 -15.56 24.07
CA LEU A 448 -6.60 -16.68 25.03
C LEU A 448 -7.56 -17.80 24.65
N ALA A 449 -8.76 -17.47 24.18
CA ALA A 449 -9.76 -18.45 23.77
C ALA A 449 -9.36 -19.29 22.56
N ILE A 450 -8.58 -18.71 21.62
CA ILE A 450 -8.17 -19.41 20.38
C ILE A 450 -6.73 -19.92 20.42
N TRP A 451 -5.95 -19.58 21.46
CA TRP A 451 -4.51 -19.89 21.52
C TRP A 451 -4.20 -21.40 21.41
N TRP A 452 -5.04 -22.24 22.03
CA TRP A 452 -4.87 -23.69 21.98
C TRP A 452 -5.17 -24.30 20.60
N LEU A 453 -5.92 -23.59 19.74
CA LEU A 453 -6.20 -24.05 18.37
C LEU A 453 -5.00 -23.94 17.44
N ARG A 454 -3.99 -23.14 17.78
CA ARG A 454 -2.84 -22.89 16.91
C ARG A 454 -2.05 -24.16 16.53
N GLU A 455 -2.00 -25.14 17.43
CA GLU A 455 -1.29 -26.40 17.24
C GLU A 455 -2.21 -27.51 16.68
N SER A 456 -3.50 -27.22 16.54
CA SER A 456 -4.48 -28.14 16.01
C SER A 456 -4.52 -28.12 14.48
N THR A 457 -4.84 -29.27 13.88
CA THR A 457 -5.16 -29.36 12.44
C THR A 457 -6.34 -28.46 12.06
N PHE A 458 -7.18 -28.11 13.04
CA PHE A 458 -8.35 -27.25 12.85
C PHE A 458 -8.09 -25.77 13.14
N PHE A 459 -6.83 -25.30 13.05
CA PHE A 459 -6.47 -23.89 13.32
C PHE A 459 -7.29 -22.87 12.50
N PHE A 460 -7.82 -23.24 11.34
CA PHE A 460 -8.71 -22.40 10.54
C PHE A 460 -10.02 -22.03 11.25
N LEU A 461 -10.46 -22.84 12.23
CA LEU A 461 -11.60 -22.53 13.08
C LEU A 461 -11.30 -21.41 14.10
N ALA A 462 -10.03 -21.09 14.32
CA ALA A 462 -9.63 -19.97 15.17
C ALA A 462 -10.18 -18.62 14.63
N VAL A 463 -10.33 -18.47 13.32
CA VAL A 463 -10.85 -17.24 12.72
C VAL A 463 -12.33 -17.02 13.06
N PRO A 464 -13.28 -17.92 12.72
CA PRO A 464 -14.68 -17.73 13.05
C PRO A 464 -14.95 -17.78 14.57
N LEU A 465 -14.26 -18.66 15.32
CA LEU A 465 -14.40 -18.72 16.76
C LEU A 465 -13.86 -17.45 17.43
N GLY A 466 -12.68 -16.98 17.01
CA GLY A 466 -12.09 -15.74 17.50
C GLY A 466 -13.01 -14.54 17.23
N ALA A 467 -13.55 -14.44 16.01
CA ALA A 467 -14.51 -13.39 15.68
C ALA A 467 -15.76 -13.44 16.57
N ALA A 468 -16.32 -14.63 16.80
CA ALA A 468 -17.50 -14.81 17.67
C ALA A 468 -17.21 -14.42 19.12
N VAL A 469 -16.07 -14.88 19.68
CA VAL A 469 -15.64 -14.54 21.05
C VAL A 469 -15.39 -13.04 21.17
N TYR A 470 -14.65 -12.45 20.22
CA TYR A 470 -14.37 -11.02 20.25
C TYR A 470 -15.64 -10.18 20.21
N ILE A 471 -16.54 -10.44 19.25
CA ILE A 471 -17.81 -9.73 19.15
C ILE A 471 -18.63 -9.91 20.42
N GLY A 472 -18.71 -11.13 20.96
CA GLY A 472 -19.40 -11.42 22.22
C GLY A 472 -18.86 -10.60 23.39
N LEU A 473 -17.52 -10.51 23.54
CA LEU A 473 -16.86 -9.72 24.58
C LEU A 473 -17.04 -8.21 24.38
N VAL A 474 -16.94 -7.71 23.14
CA VAL A 474 -17.18 -6.29 22.82
C VAL A 474 -18.59 -5.88 23.20
N LEU A 475 -19.59 -6.73 22.94
CA LEU A 475 -21.00 -6.48 23.32
C LEU A 475 -21.20 -6.60 24.84
N ALA A 476 -20.63 -7.61 25.48
CA ALA A 476 -20.72 -7.83 26.93
C ALA A 476 -20.10 -6.67 27.73
N PHE A 477 -18.95 -6.18 27.31
CA PHE A 477 -18.26 -5.04 27.93
C PHE A 477 -18.86 -3.69 27.55
N ARG A 478 -19.82 -3.66 26.62
CA ARG A 478 -20.33 -2.42 26.00
C ARG A 478 -19.16 -1.51 25.57
N ALA A 479 -18.19 -2.12 24.87
CA ALA A 479 -16.94 -1.46 24.53
C ALA A 479 -17.14 -0.30 23.56
N LEU A 480 -18.09 -0.41 22.63
CA LEU A 480 -18.43 0.62 21.66
C LEU A 480 -19.65 1.43 22.12
N PRO A 481 -19.66 2.75 21.90
CA PRO A 481 -20.85 3.59 22.06
C PRO A 481 -22.01 3.16 21.17
N ASP A 482 -23.24 3.42 21.58
CA ASP A 482 -24.44 3.05 20.82
C ASP A 482 -24.49 3.75 19.45
N ASP A 483 -23.99 4.99 19.37
CA ASP A 483 -23.88 5.74 18.11
C ASP A 483 -22.93 5.04 17.13
N ASP A 484 -21.77 4.57 17.59
CA ASP A 484 -20.80 3.85 16.76
C ASP A 484 -21.36 2.51 16.27
N LEU A 485 -22.10 1.80 17.14
CA LEU A 485 -22.79 0.57 16.76
C LEU A 485 -23.87 0.80 15.71
N THR A 486 -24.55 1.93 15.77
CA THR A 486 -25.56 2.32 14.77
C THR A 486 -24.91 2.56 13.41
N ILE A 487 -23.77 3.26 13.36
CA ILE A 487 -23.01 3.48 12.13
C ILE A 487 -22.57 2.14 11.51
N ILE A 488 -22.07 1.21 12.33
CA ILE A 488 -21.67 -0.13 11.86
C ILE A 488 -22.88 -0.91 11.32
N LYS A 489 -24.00 -0.92 12.02
CA LYS A 489 -25.24 -1.61 11.60
C LYS A 489 -25.76 -1.05 10.28
N GLU A 490 -25.79 0.28 10.12
CA GLU A 490 -26.20 0.91 8.86
C GLU A 490 -25.26 0.57 7.70
N ALA A 491 -23.94 0.58 7.93
CA ALA A 491 -22.97 0.21 6.92
C ALA A 491 -23.14 -1.25 6.48
N LEU A 492 -23.32 -2.17 7.44
CA LEU A 492 -23.56 -3.59 7.17
C LEU A 492 -24.90 -3.82 6.45
N SER A 493 -25.97 -3.16 6.87
CA SER A 493 -27.27 -3.30 6.22
C SER A 493 -27.26 -2.83 4.76
N LYS A 494 -26.57 -1.71 4.48
CA LYS A 494 -26.35 -1.20 3.11
C LYS A 494 -25.51 -2.16 2.27
N LEU A 495 -24.52 -2.80 2.87
CA LEU A 495 -23.67 -3.80 2.19
C LEU A 495 -24.47 -5.06 1.86
N ILE A 496 -25.22 -5.60 2.83
CA ILE A 496 -26.07 -6.78 2.65
C ILE A 496 -27.17 -6.54 1.62
N ALA A 497 -27.79 -5.34 1.62
CA ALA A 497 -28.82 -4.97 0.65
C ALA A 497 -28.30 -4.89 -0.80
N ARG A 498 -27.00 -4.70 -0.99
CA ARG A 498 -26.34 -4.68 -2.30
C ARG A 498 -25.91 -6.06 -2.81
N LEU A 499 -25.91 -7.10 -1.97
CA LEU A 499 -25.59 -8.47 -2.39
C LEU A 499 -26.77 -9.06 -3.16
N PRO A 500 -26.59 -9.47 -4.44
CA PRO A 500 -27.70 -9.85 -5.33
C PRO A 500 -28.47 -11.09 -4.89
N PHE A 501 -27.90 -11.92 -3.99
CA PHE A 501 -28.53 -13.15 -3.50
C PHE A 501 -29.40 -12.96 -2.24
N ILE A 502 -29.19 -11.88 -1.45
CA ILE A 502 -29.87 -11.67 -0.15
C ILE A 502 -30.86 -10.53 -0.25
N GLY A 503 -30.63 -9.53 -1.09
CA GLY A 503 -31.46 -8.33 -1.24
C GLY A 503 -32.87 -8.58 -1.81
N ARG A 504 -33.11 -9.73 -2.44
CA ARG A 504 -34.45 -10.09 -2.95
C ARG A 504 -35.46 -10.53 -1.87
N LYS A 505 -35.02 -10.94 -0.68
CA LYS A 505 -35.89 -11.40 0.42
C LYS A 505 -36.33 -10.33 1.41
N LEU A 506 -35.78 -9.10 1.30
CA LEU A 506 -36.02 -8.01 2.27
C LEU A 506 -36.76 -6.80 1.69
N LYS A 507 -37.41 -6.90 0.51
CA LYS A 507 -38.38 -5.89 0.11
C LYS A 507 -39.68 -6.13 0.90
N PRO A 508 -40.12 -5.19 1.79
CA PRO A 508 -41.44 -5.26 2.34
C PRO A 508 -42.43 -5.17 1.19
N ALA A 509 -43.45 -6.04 1.22
CA ALA A 509 -44.58 -5.97 0.29
C ALA A 509 -45.18 -4.55 0.37
N GLN A 510 -45.22 -3.84 -0.75
CA GLN A 510 -46.01 -2.62 -0.87
C GLN A 510 -47.48 -3.02 -0.67
N PRO A 511 -48.25 -2.34 0.20
CA PRO A 511 -49.68 -2.55 0.24
C PRO A 511 -50.24 -2.07 -1.10
N GLU A 512 -50.92 -2.97 -1.78
CA GLU A 512 -51.78 -2.64 -2.92
C GLU A 512 -52.86 -1.67 -2.44
N ALA A 513 -52.92 -0.48 -3.05
CA ALA A 513 -54.02 0.47 -2.96
C ALA A 513 -54.59 0.70 -4.34
#